data_fe979858b3da2c6e19a5830c9bbeec8f
#
_entry.id   fe979858b3da2c6e19a5830c9bbeec8f
#
_cell.length_a   1.000
_cell.length_b   1.000
_cell.length_c   1.000
_cell.angle_alpha   90.00
_cell.angle_beta   90.00
_cell.angle_gamma   90.00
#
_symmetry.space_group_name_H-M   'P 1'
#
loop_
_entity.id
_entity.type
_entity.pdbx_description
1 polymer ?
#
loop_
_entity_poly.entity_id
_entity_poly.type
_entity_poly.pdbx_seq_one_letter_code
_entity_poly.pdbx_strand_id
1 'polypeptide(L)'
;MKFSSKIEACQLSPIRKFHPYVLAAEAKGRTVHHLNIGQPDIPTPPAFFDAVRNFGEDVLAYAPSPGVDVFLDAVRDYYIGLGFPIERDDILATHGGSEALEIVMACILDDGDEILVPEPFYPNYSTFINVTGAAIRPIPTSSEEGYRYATREQIEPLINEHTRAILVTNPGNPTGVVLNHQEMRLLADIAKEHELFLISDEVYREIVYTGEKLSSMLEFADAAENVVVVDSVSKRFSSCGARVGALISRNQELMAQAMKICQGRLCAATLDQVGAAAMYRELPAAYYTSIREEYQRRRDTVVESLSKIPGVRFSHPDGAFYVMATLPVDDAEKLQYFLLEEFEDQGETVMYTPAESFYATPGKGRNEIRIAYVTNPNDLRRAVELLGLGIAAYNSRKS
;
A
#
# COMPACT_ATOMS: atom_id res chain seq x y z
N MET A 1 -33.57 -10.37 8.19
CA MET A 1 -32.92 -9.48 7.21
C MET A 1 -31.80 -10.26 6.53
N LYS A 2 -31.53 -10.03 5.24
CA LYS A 2 -30.46 -10.71 4.49
C LYS A 2 -29.47 -9.63 4.03
N PHE A 3 -28.18 -9.87 4.21
CA PHE A 3 -27.12 -9.00 3.69
C PHE A 3 -26.76 -9.38 2.25
N SER A 4 -26.02 -8.51 1.57
CA SER A 4 -25.44 -8.81 0.28
C SER A 4 -24.39 -9.91 0.41
N SER A 5 -24.44 -10.94 -0.46
CA SER A 5 -23.43 -11.99 -0.50
C SER A 5 -22.02 -11.44 -0.78
N LYS A 6 -21.93 -10.32 -1.50
CA LYS A 6 -20.66 -9.65 -1.79
C LYS A 6 -19.99 -9.12 -0.52
N ILE A 7 -20.77 -8.50 0.40
CA ILE A 7 -20.22 -8.03 1.67
C ILE A 7 -19.98 -9.17 2.67
N GLU A 8 -20.77 -10.24 2.61
CA GLU A 8 -20.53 -11.44 3.42
C GLU A 8 -19.24 -12.17 3.03
N ALA A 9 -18.78 -12.05 1.77
CA ALA A 9 -17.49 -12.54 1.30
C ALA A 9 -16.30 -11.71 1.79
N CYS A 10 -16.51 -10.47 2.24
CA CYS A 10 -15.44 -9.61 2.74
C CYS A 10 -15.05 -9.98 4.17
N GLN A 11 -13.77 -9.92 4.46
CA GLN A 11 -13.23 -10.18 5.80
C GLN A 11 -12.96 -8.87 6.55
N LEU A 12 -13.03 -8.91 7.88
CA LEU A 12 -12.51 -7.82 8.70
C LEU A 12 -11.00 -7.69 8.52
N SER A 13 -10.47 -6.47 8.71
CA SER A 13 -9.05 -6.21 8.54
C SER A 13 -8.19 -7.13 9.41
N PRO A 14 -7.36 -7.98 8.80
CA PRO A 14 -6.48 -8.90 9.53
C PRO A 14 -5.40 -8.16 10.33
N ILE A 15 -5.07 -6.93 9.92
CA ILE A 15 -4.09 -6.07 10.60
C ILE A 15 -4.62 -5.60 11.95
N ARG A 16 -5.95 -5.46 12.11
CA ARG A 16 -6.60 -4.90 13.31
C ARG A 16 -7.15 -5.96 14.26
N LYS A 17 -7.23 -7.23 13.88
CA LYS A 17 -7.85 -8.29 14.69
C LYS A 17 -7.16 -8.53 16.05
N PHE A 18 -5.88 -8.19 16.18
CA PHE A 18 -5.11 -8.33 17.41
C PHE A 18 -5.28 -7.17 18.38
N HIS A 19 -5.97 -6.09 18.01
CA HIS A 19 -6.11 -4.91 18.87
C HIS A 19 -6.67 -5.22 20.28
N PRO A 20 -7.68 -6.11 20.49
CA PRO A 20 -8.12 -6.47 21.82
C PRO A 20 -7.02 -7.12 22.69
N TYR A 21 -6.14 -7.89 22.07
CA TYR A 21 -5.03 -8.56 22.75
C TYR A 21 -3.93 -7.58 23.14
N VAL A 22 -3.69 -6.57 22.30
CA VAL A 22 -2.79 -5.44 22.63
C VAL A 22 -3.30 -4.71 23.88
N LEU A 23 -4.56 -4.30 23.88
CA LEU A 23 -5.17 -3.63 25.04
C LEU A 23 -5.07 -4.49 26.32
N ALA A 24 -5.25 -5.80 26.19
CA ALA A 24 -5.13 -6.71 27.33
C ALA A 24 -3.67 -6.85 27.82
N ALA A 25 -2.70 -6.81 26.94
CA ALA A 25 -1.27 -6.81 27.29
C ALA A 25 -0.87 -5.51 28.01
N GLU A 26 -1.28 -4.37 27.45
CA GLU A 26 -1.05 -3.03 28.05
C GLU A 26 -1.71 -2.88 29.42
N ALA A 27 -2.94 -3.41 29.60
CA ALA A 27 -3.64 -3.43 30.89
C ALA A 27 -2.89 -4.25 31.96
N LYS A 28 -2.04 -5.19 31.55
CA LYS A 28 -1.13 -5.94 32.44
C LYS A 28 0.20 -5.20 32.71
N GLY A 29 0.37 -3.99 32.19
CA GLY A 29 1.57 -3.17 32.35
C GLY A 29 2.68 -3.48 31.34
N ARG A 30 2.39 -4.22 30.27
CA ARG A 30 3.37 -4.52 29.21
C ARG A 30 3.45 -3.38 28.18
N THR A 31 4.62 -3.09 27.70
CA THR A 31 4.84 -2.24 26.54
C THR A 31 4.77 -3.09 25.27
N VAL A 32 3.91 -2.73 24.31
CA VAL A 32 3.81 -3.43 23.03
C VAL A 32 4.52 -2.63 21.94
N HIS A 33 5.55 -3.22 21.32
CA HIS A 33 6.22 -2.63 20.16
C HIS A 33 5.45 -2.97 18.87
N HIS A 34 5.04 -1.95 18.13
CA HIS A 34 4.17 -2.10 16.96
C HIS A 34 4.96 -2.15 15.64
N LEU A 35 4.98 -3.32 14.99
CA LEU A 35 5.53 -3.52 13.64
C LEU A 35 4.44 -3.85 12.61
N ASN A 36 3.16 -3.71 12.97
CA ASN A 36 2.01 -4.17 12.17
C ASN A 36 1.43 -3.10 11.24
N ILE A 37 1.40 -1.83 11.64
CA ILE A 37 0.72 -0.77 10.90
C ILE A 37 1.73 0.09 10.14
N GLY A 38 1.53 0.19 8.81
CA GLY A 38 2.32 1.05 7.94
C GLY A 38 1.82 2.50 7.96
N GLN A 39 1.84 3.13 9.12
CA GLN A 39 1.55 4.55 9.29
C GLN A 39 2.84 5.29 9.61
N PRO A 40 3.32 6.18 8.71
CA PRO A 40 4.49 7.02 8.96
C PRO A 40 4.40 7.78 10.28
N ASP A 41 5.52 7.87 11.01
CA ASP A 41 5.67 8.64 12.24
C ASP A 41 6.45 9.95 12.04
N ILE A 42 7.03 10.15 10.87
CA ILE A 42 7.70 11.40 10.51
C ILE A 42 6.64 12.51 10.50
N PRO A 43 6.93 13.69 11.09
CA PRO A 43 5.94 14.76 11.17
C PRO A 43 5.38 15.16 9.81
N THR A 44 4.05 15.32 9.73
CA THR A 44 3.40 15.93 8.56
C THR A 44 3.97 17.34 8.35
N PRO A 45 4.32 17.73 7.11
CA PRO A 45 4.89 19.04 6.83
C PRO A 45 4.01 20.18 7.31
N PRO A 46 4.59 21.23 7.95
CA PRO A 46 3.84 22.38 8.45
C PRO A 46 3.00 23.08 7.37
N ALA A 47 3.46 23.07 6.12
CA ALA A 47 2.76 23.66 4.98
C ALA A 47 1.29 23.21 4.88
N PHE A 48 1.00 21.93 5.20
CA PHE A 48 -0.38 21.43 5.26
C PHE A 48 -1.23 22.21 6.26
N PHE A 49 -0.77 22.31 7.49
CA PHE A 49 -1.52 22.95 8.58
C PHE A 49 -1.62 24.44 8.40
N ASP A 50 -0.58 25.08 7.86
CA ASP A 50 -0.55 26.51 7.60
C ASP A 50 -1.54 26.89 6.48
N ALA A 51 -1.61 26.11 5.41
CA ALA A 51 -2.59 26.32 4.34
C ALA A 51 -4.03 26.18 4.85
N VAL A 52 -4.30 25.19 5.71
CA VAL A 52 -5.63 25.01 6.33
C VAL A 52 -5.98 26.15 7.29
N ARG A 53 -5.04 26.63 8.12
CA ARG A 53 -5.26 27.74 9.04
C ARG A 53 -5.52 29.07 8.31
N ASN A 54 -4.91 29.24 7.14
CA ASN A 54 -5.01 30.45 6.34
C ASN A 54 -6.09 30.38 5.25
N PHE A 55 -6.95 29.36 5.30
CA PHE A 55 -8.10 29.27 4.41
C PHE A 55 -9.05 30.44 4.67
N GLY A 56 -9.20 31.34 3.68
CA GLY A 56 -9.81 32.64 3.87
C GLY A 56 -11.25 32.78 3.35
N GLU A 57 -11.91 31.68 2.99
CA GLU A 57 -13.29 31.73 2.51
C GLU A 57 -14.28 31.76 3.69
N ASP A 58 -15.27 32.65 3.62
CA ASP A 58 -16.32 32.76 4.65
C ASP A 58 -17.27 31.56 4.67
N VAL A 59 -17.41 30.86 3.54
CA VAL A 59 -18.27 29.68 3.41
C VAL A 59 -17.46 28.51 2.88
N LEU A 60 -17.42 27.42 3.62
CA LEU A 60 -16.85 26.16 3.14
C LEU A 60 -17.87 25.46 2.20
N ALA A 61 -17.92 25.93 0.95
CA ALA A 61 -18.82 25.43 -0.06
C ALA A 61 -18.35 24.06 -0.61
N TYR A 62 -19.25 23.37 -1.35
CA TYR A 62 -18.87 22.18 -2.10
C TYR A 62 -17.76 22.52 -3.11
N ALA A 63 -16.70 21.72 -3.10
CA ALA A 63 -15.70 21.77 -4.15
C ALA A 63 -16.26 21.19 -5.47
N PRO A 64 -15.64 21.48 -6.62
CA PRO A 64 -15.90 20.75 -7.86
C PRO A 64 -15.68 19.24 -7.68
N SER A 65 -16.51 18.43 -8.35
CA SER A 65 -16.46 16.97 -8.21
C SER A 65 -15.11 16.34 -8.60
N PRO A 66 -14.37 16.83 -9.61
CA PRO A 66 -13.03 16.32 -9.91
C PRO A 66 -11.98 16.70 -8.86
N GLY A 67 -12.19 17.78 -8.11
CA GLY A 67 -11.26 18.34 -7.13
C GLY A 67 -11.13 19.86 -7.24
N VAL A 68 -10.50 20.48 -6.23
CA VAL A 68 -10.19 21.93 -6.30
C VAL A 68 -9.01 22.18 -7.25
N ASP A 69 -9.09 23.26 -8.02
CA ASP A 69 -8.07 23.61 -9.02
C ASP A 69 -6.65 23.63 -8.45
N VAL A 70 -6.51 24.18 -7.23
CA VAL A 70 -5.20 24.29 -6.56
C VAL A 70 -4.56 22.93 -6.32
N PHE A 71 -5.34 21.88 -6.04
CA PHE A 71 -4.86 20.52 -5.84
C PHE A 71 -4.56 19.82 -7.18
N LEU A 72 -5.48 19.93 -8.14
CA LEU A 72 -5.29 19.33 -9.46
C LEU A 72 -4.04 19.89 -10.15
N ASP A 73 -3.82 21.20 -10.09
CA ASP A 73 -2.59 21.83 -10.60
C ASP A 73 -1.34 21.35 -9.88
N ALA A 74 -1.39 21.24 -8.54
CA ALA A 74 -0.24 20.81 -7.77
C ALA A 74 0.16 19.36 -8.08
N VAL A 75 -0.81 18.47 -8.26
CA VAL A 75 -0.57 17.08 -8.68
C VAL A 75 -0.03 17.06 -10.11
N ARG A 76 -0.68 17.77 -11.05
CA ARG A 76 -0.20 17.87 -12.44
C ARG A 76 1.25 18.34 -12.50
N ASP A 77 1.56 19.45 -11.85
CA ASP A 77 2.89 20.08 -11.88
C ASP A 77 3.95 19.15 -11.27
N TYR A 78 3.60 18.40 -10.22
CA TYR A 78 4.46 17.39 -9.64
C TYR A 78 4.81 16.30 -10.66
N TYR A 79 3.83 15.73 -11.36
CA TYR A 79 4.06 14.68 -12.35
C TYR A 79 4.82 15.19 -13.59
N ILE A 80 4.48 16.40 -14.08
CA ILE A 80 5.24 17.07 -15.16
C ILE A 80 6.70 17.29 -14.73
N GLY A 81 6.95 17.72 -13.51
CA GLY A 81 8.29 17.91 -12.96
C GLY A 81 9.13 16.62 -12.92
N LEU A 82 8.48 15.46 -12.85
CA LEU A 82 9.12 14.15 -12.93
C LEU A 82 9.30 13.64 -14.37
N GLY A 83 8.73 14.34 -15.35
CA GLY A 83 8.80 13.98 -16.77
C GLY A 83 7.63 13.15 -17.28
N PHE A 84 6.51 13.11 -16.52
CA PHE A 84 5.29 12.40 -16.91
C PHE A 84 4.22 13.45 -17.32
N PRO A 85 3.98 13.66 -18.62
CA PRO A 85 3.01 14.65 -19.08
C PRO A 85 1.59 14.16 -18.80
N ILE A 86 0.88 14.91 -17.98
CA ILE A 86 -0.55 14.74 -17.69
C ILE A 86 -1.24 16.11 -17.67
N GLU A 87 -2.54 16.12 -17.92
CA GLU A 87 -3.38 17.31 -17.88
C GLU A 87 -4.32 17.27 -16.66
N ARG A 88 -5.01 18.36 -16.37
CA ARG A 88 -5.99 18.38 -15.26
C ARG A 88 -7.10 17.35 -15.43
N ASP A 89 -7.56 17.16 -16.66
CA ASP A 89 -8.65 16.25 -16.98
C ASP A 89 -8.26 14.76 -16.82
N ASP A 90 -6.96 14.50 -16.70
CA ASP A 90 -6.43 13.18 -16.37
C ASP A 90 -6.44 12.87 -14.87
N ILE A 91 -6.89 13.81 -14.01
CA ILE A 91 -6.78 13.72 -12.55
C ILE A 91 -8.15 13.85 -11.88
N LEU A 92 -8.49 12.93 -10.97
CA LEU A 92 -9.62 13.04 -10.06
C LEU A 92 -9.11 12.98 -8.62
N ALA A 93 -9.43 14.01 -7.82
CA ALA A 93 -9.16 14.00 -6.39
C ALA A 93 -10.05 12.96 -5.69
N THR A 94 -9.48 12.19 -4.77
CA THR A 94 -10.16 11.10 -4.07
C THR A 94 -9.91 11.17 -2.55
N HIS A 95 -10.75 10.49 -1.77
CA HIS A 95 -10.52 10.31 -0.33
C HIS A 95 -9.41 9.27 -0.06
N GLY A 96 -8.17 9.61 -0.48
CA GLY A 96 -7.01 8.74 -0.45
C GLY A 96 -7.02 7.70 -1.57
N GLY A 97 -5.96 6.89 -1.67
CA GLY A 97 -5.85 5.84 -2.66
C GLY A 97 -6.96 4.77 -2.57
N SER A 98 -7.57 4.59 -1.40
CA SER A 98 -8.67 3.63 -1.22
C SER A 98 -9.88 3.97 -2.09
N GLU A 99 -10.35 5.22 -2.08
CA GLU A 99 -11.47 5.62 -2.94
C GLU A 99 -11.09 5.59 -4.42
N ALA A 100 -9.83 5.92 -4.78
CA ALA A 100 -9.37 5.79 -6.15
C ALA A 100 -9.49 4.34 -6.64
N LEU A 101 -9.10 3.36 -5.81
CA LEU A 101 -9.26 1.93 -6.09
C LEU A 101 -10.74 1.53 -6.18
N GLU A 102 -11.57 1.95 -5.23
CA GLU A 102 -13.01 1.68 -5.25
C GLU A 102 -13.67 2.22 -6.52
N ILE A 103 -13.35 3.44 -6.94
CA ILE A 103 -13.87 4.06 -8.16
C ILE A 103 -13.46 3.24 -9.39
N VAL A 104 -12.16 2.91 -9.51
CA VAL A 104 -11.67 2.15 -10.67
C VAL A 104 -12.32 0.77 -10.73
N MET A 105 -12.36 0.04 -9.59
CA MET A 105 -13.00 -1.29 -9.54
C MET A 105 -14.48 -1.23 -9.94
N ALA A 106 -15.21 -0.22 -9.45
CA ALA A 106 -16.63 -0.03 -9.81
C ALA A 106 -16.84 0.36 -11.27
N CYS A 107 -15.84 0.95 -11.95
CA CYS A 107 -15.93 1.31 -13.36
C CYS A 107 -15.65 0.15 -14.31
N ILE A 108 -14.84 -0.83 -13.91
CA ILE A 108 -14.29 -1.83 -14.84
C ILE A 108 -14.68 -3.29 -14.52
N LEU A 109 -15.29 -3.56 -13.35
CA LEU A 109 -15.59 -4.92 -12.90
C LEU A 109 -17.09 -5.16 -12.77
N ASP A 110 -17.52 -6.30 -13.30
CA ASP A 110 -18.85 -6.88 -13.13
C ASP A 110 -18.79 -8.19 -12.34
N ASP A 111 -19.98 -8.74 -12.01
CA ASP A 111 -20.10 -10.06 -11.36
C ASP A 111 -19.40 -11.15 -12.19
N GLY A 112 -18.46 -11.85 -11.61
CA GLY A 112 -17.74 -12.97 -12.23
C GLY A 112 -16.49 -12.56 -13.00
N ASP A 113 -16.16 -11.28 -13.05
CA ASP A 113 -14.88 -10.82 -13.60
C ASP A 113 -13.71 -11.17 -12.69
N GLU A 114 -12.51 -11.19 -13.25
CA GLU A 114 -11.26 -11.48 -12.55
C GLU A 114 -10.26 -10.34 -12.72
N ILE A 115 -9.47 -10.12 -11.66
CA ILE A 115 -8.34 -9.21 -11.67
C ILE A 115 -7.06 -9.94 -11.25
N LEU A 116 -6.01 -9.82 -12.03
CA LEU A 116 -4.71 -10.41 -11.72
C LEU A 116 -3.99 -9.54 -10.68
N VAL A 117 -3.57 -10.14 -9.57
CA VAL A 117 -2.85 -9.45 -8.49
C VAL A 117 -1.68 -10.32 -8.04
N PRO A 118 -0.42 -9.82 -8.03
CA PRO A 118 0.71 -10.56 -7.46
C PRO A 118 0.50 -10.80 -5.96
N GLU A 119 0.61 -12.05 -5.53
CA GLU A 119 0.55 -12.39 -4.11
C GLU A 119 1.94 -12.64 -3.51
N PRO A 120 2.24 -12.15 -2.29
CA PRO A 120 1.33 -11.46 -1.35
C PRO A 120 1.02 -10.02 -1.75
N PHE A 121 -0.22 -9.57 -1.47
CA PHE A 121 -0.73 -8.25 -1.79
C PHE A 121 -1.34 -7.54 -0.57
N TYR A 122 -1.66 -6.27 -0.71
CA TYR A 122 -2.34 -5.50 0.33
C TYR A 122 -3.77 -6.03 0.56
N PRO A 123 -4.11 -6.52 1.77
CA PRO A 123 -5.36 -7.26 2.01
C PRO A 123 -6.64 -6.50 1.65
N ASN A 124 -6.64 -5.17 1.71
CA ASN A 124 -7.82 -4.39 1.38
C ASN A 124 -8.20 -4.46 -0.11
N TYR A 125 -7.29 -4.87 -1.01
CA TYR A 125 -7.66 -5.11 -2.41
C TYR A 125 -8.77 -6.15 -2.52
N SER A 126 -8.74 -7.20 -1.69
CA SER A 126 -9.81 -8.20 -1.64
C SER A 126 -11.18 -7.56 -1.34
N THR A 127 -11.25 -6.58 -0.43
CA THR A 127 -12.50 -5.90 -0.11
C THR A 127 -12.99 -5.09 -1.31
N PHE A 128 -12.13 -4.26 -1.93
CA PHE A 128 -12.50 -3.42 -3.06
C PHE A 128 -12.95 -4.22 -4.27
N ILE A 129 -12.37 -5.40 -4.50
CA ILE A 129 -12.73 -6.30 -5.59
C ILE A 129 -14.00 -7.09 -5.26
N ASN A 130 -14.10 -7.70 -4.08
CA ASN A 130 -15.23 -8.55 -3.72
C ASN A 130 -16.56 -7.81 -3.69
N VAL A 131 -16.60 -6.52 -3.31
CA VAL A 131 -17.84 -5.72 -3.30
C VAL A 131 -18.39 -5.48 -4.71
N THR A 132 -17.60 -5.63 -5.77
CA THR A 132 -18.09 -5.59 -7.16
C THR A 132 -18.69 -6.91 -7.61
N GLY A 133 -18.35 -8.03 -6.96
CA GLY A 133 -18.69 -9.39 -7.36
C GLY A 133 -17.61 -10.08 -8.20
N ALA A 134 -16.51 -9.39 -8.45
CA ALA A 134 -15.33 -9.93 -9.11
C ALA A 134 -14.43 -10.68 -8.12
N ALA A 135 -13.44 -11.41 -8.63
CA ALA A 135 -12.50 -12.21 -7.85
C ALA A 135 -11.04 -11.83 -8.15
N ILE A 136 -10.18 -12.03 -7.14
CA ILE A 136 -8.73 -11.98 -7.35
C ILE A 136 -8.29 -13.32 -7.97
N ARG A 137 -7.57 -13.22 -9.09
CA ARG A 137 -6.76 -14.30 -9.63
C ARG A 137 -5.30 -14.04 -9.31
N PRO A 138 -4.69 -14.80 -8.36
CA PRO A 138 -3.36 -14.46 -7.89
C PRO A 138 -2.28 -14.79 -8.92
N ILE A 139 -1.30 -13.88 -9.10
CA ILE A 139 -0.03 -14.19 -9.75
C ILE A 139 0.88 -14.74 -8.67
N PRO A 140 1.29 -16.02 -8.72
CA PRO A 140 2.07 -16.63 -7.66
C PRO A 140 3.48 -16.05 -7.61
N THR A 141 3.98 -15.82 -6.40
CA THR A 141 5.37 -15.43 -6.15
C THR A 141 5.97 -16.27 -5.02
N SER A 142 7.28 -16.18 -4.82
CA SER A 142 7.98 -16.84 -3.74
C SER A 142 9.02 -15.94 -3.07
N SER A 143 9.25 -16.17 -1.78
CA SER A 143 10.31 -15.48 -1.02
C SER A 143 11.71 -15.84 -1.53
N GLU A 144 11.89 -17.04 -2.03
CA GLU A 144 13.14 -17.54 -2.61
C GLU A 144 13.54 -16.77 -3.87
N GLU A 145 12.56 -16.29 -4.63
CA GLU A 145 12.74 -15.49 -5.86
C GLU A 145 12.58 -13.99 -5.59
N GLY A 146 12.56 -13.56 -4.32
CA GLY A 146 12.40 -12.17 -3.92
C GLY A 146 11.06 -11.56 -4.32
N TYR A 147 10.00 -12.38 -4.41
CA TYR A 147 8.63 -11.99 -4.81
C TYR A 147 8.55 -11.33 -6.20
N ARG A 148 9.47 -11.67 -7.14
CA ARG A 148 9.41 -11.20 -8.52
C ARG A 148 8.31 -11.93 -9.28
N TYR A 149 7.63 -11.22 -10.20
CA TYR A 149 6.45 -11.75 -10.91
C TYR A 149 6.30 -11.23 -12.35
N ALA A 150 7.01 -10.16 -12.72
CA ALA A 150 6.78 -9.49 -14.00
C ALA A 150 7.48 -10.23 -15.14
N THR A 151 6.98 -11.41 -15.50
CA THR A 151 7.37 -12.18 -16.68
C THR A 151 6.13 -12.65 -17.44
N ARG A 152 6.25 -12.86 -18.76
CA ARG A 152 5.13 -13.37 -19.58
C ARG A 152 4.71 -14.76 -19.13
N GLU A 153 5.68 -15.60 -18.80
CA GLU A 153 5.47 -16.98 -18.38
C GLU A 153 4.63 -17.10 -17.09
N GLN A 154 4.72 -16.10 -16.20
CA GLN A 154 3.94 -16.07 -14.97
C GLN A 154 2.55 -15.44 -15.16
N ILE A 155 2.40 -14.48 -16.08
CA ILE A 155 1.18 -13.66 -16.20
C ILE A 155 0.24 -14.19 -17.29
N GLU A 156 0.73 -14.39 -18.53
CA GLU A 156 -0.13 -14.72 -19.67
C GLU A 156 -0.96 -16.01 -19.49
N PRO A 157 -0.43 -17.11 -18.88
CA PRO A 157 -1.22 -18.30 -18.66
C PRO A 157 -2.41 -18.11 -17.69
N LEU A 158 -2.44 -17.02 -16.95
CA LEU A 158 -3.51 -16.67 -16.03
C LEU A 158 -4.63 -15.84 -16.70
N ILE A 159 -4.38 -15.26 -17.87
CA ILE A 159 -5.34 -14.43 -18.59
C ILE A 159 -6.39 -15.31 -19.24
N ASN A 160 -7.67 -14.93 -19.09
CA ASN A 160 -8.82 -15.60 -19.69
C ASN A 160 -9.92 -14.58 -20.04
N GLU A 161 -11.07 -15.04 -20.52
CA GLU A 161 -12.21 -14.21 -20.94
C GLU A 161 -12.84 -13.38 -19.82
N HIS A 162 -12.60 -13.72 -18.55
CA HIS A 162 -13.09 -12.98 -17.39
C HIS A 162 -12.07 -11.95 -16.88
N THR A 163 -10.83 -12.01 -17.34
CA THR A 163 -9.78 -11.08 -16.89
C THR A 163 -10.05 -9.67 -17.40
N ARG A 164 -10.10 -8.68 -16.51
CA ARG A 164 -10.31 -7.26 -16.85
C ARG A 164 -9.13 -6.37 -16.58
N ALA A 165 -8.33 -6.73 -15.58
CA ALA A 165 -7.21 -5.88 -15.18
C ALA A 165 -6.04 -6.67 -14.58
N ILE A 166 -4.89 -6.01 -14.56
CA ILE A 166 -3.74 -6.35 -13.71
C ILE A 166 -3.60 -5.22 -12.70
N LEU A 167 -3.57 -5.55 -11.39
CA LEU A 167 -3.32 -4.59 -10.31
C LEU A 167 -1.94 -4.86 -9.71
N VAL A 168 -1.09 -3.86 -9.73
CA VAL A 168 0.24 -3.92 -9.12
C VAL A 168 0.45 -2.78 -8.13
N THR A 169 1.29 -3.01 -7.12
CA THR A 169 1.75 -1.97 -6.20
C THR A 169 3.24 -1.76 -6.41
N ASN A 170 3.64 -0.55 -6.76
CA ASN A 170 5.04 -0.23 -7.02
C ASN A 170 5.47 1.13 -6.43
N PRO A 171 6.32 1.13 -5.41
CA PRO A 171 6.92 0.02 -4.63
C PRO A 171 5.91 -0.84 -3.87
N GLY A 172 6.23 -2.14 -3.71
CA GLY A 172 5.32 -3.18 -3.24
C GLY A 172 4.97 -3.10 -1.74
N ASN A 173 3.69 -3.27 -1.43
CA ASN A 173 3.19 -3.63 -0.11
C ASN A 173 2.50 -5.00 -0.24
N PRO A 174 3.01 -6.06 0.41
CA PRO A 174 3.90 -6.05 1.57
C PRO A 174 5.40 -6.30 1.28
N THR A 175 5.80 -6.56 0.04
CA THR A 175 7.08 -7.19 -0.29
C THR A 175 8.28 -6.25 -0.32
N GLY A 176 8.06 -4.94 -0.50
CA GLY A 176 9.13 -3.97 -0.72
C GLY A 176 9.79 -4.07 -2.10
N VAL A 177 9.25 -4.88 -3.01
CA VAL A 177 9.76 -5.00 -4.39
C VAL A 177 9.57 -3.68 -5.12
N VAL A 178 10.57 -3.28 -5.89
CA VAL A 178 10.49 -2.18 -6.86
C VAL A 178 10.65 -2.77 -8.25
N LEU A 179 9.68 -2.54 -9.11
CA LEU A 179 9.74 -2.95 -10.50
C LEU A 179 10.71 -2.05 -11.26
N ASN A 180 11.60 -2.64 -12.02
CA ASN A 180 12.47 -1.89 -12.94
C ASN A 180 11.70 -1.49 -14.20
N HIS A 181 12.32 -0.63 -15.02
CA HIS A 181 11.69 -0.13 -16.25
C HIS A 181 11.28 -1.23 -17.22
N GLN A 182 12.07 -2.32 -17.34
CA GLN A 182 11.77 -3.43 -18.26
C GLN A 182 10.57 -4.23 -17.76
N GLU A 183 10.47 -4.49 -16.45
CA GLU A 183 9.33 -5.15 -15.83
C GLU A 183 8.05 -4.33 -15.98
N MET A 184 8.14 -3.01 -15.78
CA MET A 184 7.01 -2.10 -15.96
C MET A 184 6.58 -2.04 -17.45
N ARG A 185 7.54 -1.97 -18.39
CA ARG A 185 7.25 -2.02 -19.84
C ARG A 185 6.54 -3.30 -20.21
N LEU A 186 7.01 -4.44 -19.71
CA LEU A 186 6.41 -5.73 -19.95
C LEU A 186 4.93 -5.78 -19.49
N LEU A 187 4.64 -5.27 -18.29
CA LEU A 187 3.26 -5.20 -17.80
C LEU A 187 2.36 -4.33 -18.69
N ALA A 188 2.89 -3.19 -19.15
CA ALA A 188 2.18 -2.30 -20.07
C ALA A 188 1.94 -2.97 -21.44
N ASP A 189 2.92 -3.73 -21.95
CA ASP A 189 2.78 -4.49 -23.20
C ASP A 189 1.70 -5.58 -23.08
N ILE A 190 1.73 -6.37 -22.00
CA ILE A 190 0.71 -7.40 -21.73
C ILE A 190 -0.69 -6.77 -21.63
N ALA A 191 -0.83 -5.69 -20.86
CA ALA A 191 -2.12 -5.02 -20.72
C ALA A 191 -2.66 -4.52 -22.06
N LYS A 192 -1.81 -3.95 -22.91
CA LYS A 192 -2.17 -3.49 -24.25
C LYS A 192 -2.52 -4.65 -25.20
N GLU A 193 -1.72 -5.70 -25.23
CA GLU A 193 -1.90 -6.86 -26.10
C GLU A 193 -3.21 -7.62 -25.79
N HIS A 194 -3.60 -7.66 -24.51
CA HIS A 194 -4.79 -8.36 -24.04
C HIS A 194 -5.98 -7.43 -23.74
N GLU A 195 -5.90 -6.15 -24.10
CA GLU A 195 -6.97 -5.15 -23.87
C GLU A 195 -7.39 -5.05 -22.39
N LEU A 196 -6.44 -5.17 -21.45
CA LEU A 196 -6.66 -5.10 -20.01
C LEU A 196 -6.38 -3.71 -19.47
N PHE A 197 -7.04 -3.34 -18.37
CA PHE A 197 -6.59 -2.22 -17.55
C PHE A 197 -5.33 -2.62 -16.75
N LEU A 198 -4.40 -1.68 -16.60
CA LEU A 198 -3.22 -1.81 -15.75
C LEU A 198 -3.30 -0.78 -14.63
N ILE A 199 -3.70 -1.25 -13.45
CA ILE A 199 -3.83 -0.40 -12.26
C ILE A 199 -2.51 -0.44 -11.50
N SER A 200 -1.86 0.70 -11.38
CA SER A 200 -0.60 0.88 -10.65
C SER A 200 -0.85 1.69 -9.38
N ASP A 201 -0.82 1.02 -8.23
CA ASP A 201 -0.83 1.68 -6.92
C ASP A 201 0.58 2.20 -6.61
N GLU A 202 0.78 3.52 -6.77
CA GLU A 202 2.08 4.19 -6.65
C GLU A 202 2.22 5.02 -5.37
N VAL A 203 1.43 4.74 -4.34
CA VAL A 203 1.42 5.52 -3.08
C VAL A 203 2.78 5.56 -2.36
N TYR A 204 3.67 4.60 -2.63
CA TYR A 204 5.02 4.51 -2.06
C TYR A 204 6.11 5.04 -2.99
N ARG A 205 5.79 5.63 -4.14
CA ARG A 205 6.74 5.97 -5.20
C ARG A 205 7.96 6.79 -4.77
N GLU A 206 7.84 7.64 -3.75
CA GLU A 206 8.96 8.43 -3.22
C GLU A 206 9.90 7.65 -2.29
N ILE A 207 9.53 6.43 -1.93
CA ILE A 207 10.25 5.60 -0.96
C ILE A 207 10.92 4.44 -1.73
N VAL A 208 12.00 4.76 -2.43
CA VAL A 208 12.81 3.83 -3.24
C VAL A 208 14.28 3.98 -2.85
N TYR A 209 14.98 2.86 -2.63
CA TYR A 209 16.33 2.81 -2.08
C TYR A 209 17.41 2.41 -3.10
N THR A 210 17.02 2.05 -4.33
CA THR A 210 17.94 1.57 -5.37
C THR A 210 18.85 2.66 -5.95
N GLY A 211 18.54 3.93 -5.70
CA GLY A 211 19.24 5.07 -6.31
C GLY A 211 18.82 5.33 -7.77
N GLU A 212 17.95 4.51 -8.34
CA GLU A 212 17.42 4.71 -9.67
C GLU A 212 16.39 5.83 -9.72
N LYS A 213 16.16 6.38 -10.92
CA LYS A 213 15.09 7.36 -11.14
C LYS A 213 13.74 6.72 -10.88
N LEU A 214 12.87 7.45 -10.19
CA LEU A 214 11.47 7.05 -10.00
C LEU A 214 10.79 6.88 -11.35
N SER A 215 10.17 5.72 -11.54
CA SER A 215 9.36 5.41 -12.70
C SER A 215 7.87 5.45 -12.36
N SER A 216 7.03 5.56 -13.37
CA SER A 216 5.57 5.47 -13.26
C SER A 216 5.01 4.75 -14.47
N MET A 217 3.89 4.06 -14.33
CA MET A 217 3.19 3.50 -15.49
C MET A 217 2.73 4.59 -16.47
N LEU A 218 2.64 5.85 -16.06
CA LEU A 218 2.38 7.00 -16.94
C LEU A 218 3.49 7.24 -17.99
N GLU A 219 4.65 6.63 -17.84
CA GLU A 219 5.77 6.74 -18.80
C GLU A 219 5.44 6.11 -20.17
N PHE A 220 4.56 5.12 -20.20
CA PHE A 220 4.23 4.35 -21.39
C PHE A 220 3.06 4.97 -22.19
N ALA A 221 3.37 5.95 -23.04
CA ALA A 221 2.38 6.69 -23.81
C ALA A 221 1.56 5.83 -24.78
N ASP A 222 2.14 4.76 -25.29
CA ASP A 222 1.47 3.82 -26.22
C ASP A 222 0.52 2.83 -25.51
N ALA A 223 0.55 2.77 -24.19
CA ALA A 223 -0.38 2.04 -23.33
C ALA A 223 -1.26 2.98 -22.49
N ALA A 224 -1.35 4.27 -22.84
CA ALA A 224 -2.02 5.29 -22.03
C ALA A 224 -3.51 4.98 -21.76
N GLU A 225 -4.21 4.36 -22.72
CA GLU A 225 -5.60 3.94 -22.58
C GLU A 225 -5.81 2.79 -21.58
N ASN A 226 -4.75 2.02 -21.31
CA ASN A 226 -4.81 0.90 -20.39
C ASN A 226 -4.43 1.31 -18.95
N VAL A 227 -3.61 2.36 -18.78
CA VAL A 227 -2.96 2.69 -17.52
C VAL A 227 -3.85 3.53 -16.61
N VAL A 228 -3.93 3.10 -15.35
CA VAL A 228 -4.55 3.82 -14.25
C VAL A 228 -3.56 3.88 -13.10
N VAL A 229 -3.18 5.09 -12.68
CA VAL A 229 -2.32 5.30 -11.51
C VAL A 229 -3.15 5.74 -10.33
N VAL A 230 -2.91 5.10 -9.18
CA VAL A 230 -3.46 5.48 -7.88
C VAL A 230 -2.35 6.11 -7.05
N ASP A 231 -2.55 7.33 -6.60
CA ASP A 231 -1.60 8.05 -5.75
C ASP A 231 -2.25 8.61 -4.49
N SER A 232 -1.46 8.93 -3.47
CA SER A 232 -1.94 9.49 -2.22
C SER A 232 -0.86 10.28 -1.47
N VAL A 233 -1.29 11.33 -0.78
CA VAL A 233 -0.44 12.08 0.15
C VAL A 233 -0.08 11.30 1.41
N SER A 234 -0.78 10.19 1.68
CA SER A 234 -0.72 9.44 2.95
C SER A 234 0.67 8.98 3.34
N LYS A 235 1.46 8.47 2.37
CA LYS A 235 2.77 7.86 2.67
C LYS A 235 3.92 8.84 2.44
N ARG A 236 3.88 9.55 1.34
CA ARG A 236 4.86 10.56 0.92
C ARG A 236 5.01 11.70 1.92
N PHE A 237 3.89 12.17 2.48
CA PHE A 237 3.86 13.33 3.36
C PHE A 237 3.42 13.01 4.80
N SER A 238 3.43 11.72 5.18
CA SER A 238 2.95 11.30 6.51
C SER A 238 1.56 11.85 6.87
N SER A 239 0.68 11.95 5.88
CA SER A 239 -0.63 12.60 5.99
C SER A 239 -1.78 11.60 5.83
N CYS A 240 -1.66 10.43 6.47
CA CYS A 240 -2.66 9.35 6.36
C CYS A 240 -4.07 9.80 6.77
N GLY A 241 -4.17 10.71 7.75
CA GLY A 241 -5.42 11.24 8.28
C GLY A 241 -6.08 12.30 7.39
N ALA A 242 -5.34 12.94 6.46
CA ALA A 242 -5.89 13.93 5.53
C ALA A 242 -6.87 13.32 4.52
N ARG A 243 -6.77 12.00 4.25
CA ARG A 243 -7.64 11.30 3.30
C ARG A 243 -7.68 11.98 1.93
N VAL A 244 -6.52 12.31 1.37
CA VAL A 244 -6.37 12.89 0.02
C VAL A 244 -5.53 11.98 -0.85
N GLY A 245 -6.03 11.69 -2.04
CA GLY A 245 -5.37 10.93 -3.09
C GLY A 245 -5.80 11.40 -4.46
N ALA A 246 -5.34 10.70 -5.48
CA ALA A 246 -5.68 10.94 -6.86
C ALA A 246 -5.82 9.63 -7.63
N LEU A 247 -6.83 9.58 -8.48
CA LEU A 247 -6.95 8.66 -9.60
C LEU A 247 -6.44 9.40 -10.83
N ILE A 248 -5.48 8.82 -11.55
CA ILE A 248 -4.84 9.46 -12.69
C ILE A 248 -4.86 8.50 -13.87
N SER A 249 -5.47 8.92 -14.99
CA SER A 249 -5.48 8.16 -16.24
C SER A 249 -5.64 9.08 -17.43
N ARG A 250 -4.99 8.76 -18.54
CA ARG A 250 -5.20 9.42 -19.83
C ARG A 250 -6.33 8.80 -20.65
N ASN A 251 -6.94 7.72 -20.15
CA ASN A 251 -8.16 7.14 -20.73
C ASN A 251 -9.36 8.02 -20.40
N GLN A 252 -9.77 8.87 -21.33
CA GLN A 252 -10.85 9.84 -21.13
C GLN A 252 -12.22 9.18 -20.96
N GLU A 253 -12.42 7.99 -21.53
CA GLU A 253 -13.66 7.24 -21.32
C GLU A 253 -13.74 6.75 -19.87
N LEU A 254 -12.68 6.14 -19.33
CA LEU A 254 -12.60 5.76 -17.92
C LEU A 254 -12.82 6.97 -17.01
N MET A 255 -12.18 8.10 -17.29
CA MET A 255 -12.33 9.32 -16.49
C MET A 255 -13.77 9.83 -16.49
N ALA A 256 -14.46 9.74 -17.63
CA ALA A 256 -15.88 10.09 -17.73
C ALA A 256 -16.79 9.13 -16.93
N GLN A 257 -16.48 7.82 -16.89
CA GLN A 257 -17.20 6.87 -16.04
C GLN A 257 -16.93 7.13 -14.55
N ALA A 258 -15.65 7.33 -14.16
CA ALA A 258 -15.25 7.64 -12.80
C ALA A 258 -15.88 8.95 -12.28
N MET A 259 -16.06 9.94 -13.16
CA MET A 259 -16.71 11.20 -12.83
C MET A 259 -18.15 11.02 -12.34
N LYS A 260 -18.88 10.00 -12.80
CA LYS A 260 -20.26 9.72 -12.33
C LYS A 260 -20.26 9.40 -10.82
N ILE A 261 -19.26 8.63 -10.36
CA ILE A 261 -19.11 8.30 -8.94
C ILE A 261 -18.69 9.54 -8.17
N CYS A 262 -17.74 10.33 -8.72
CA CYS A 262 -17.30 11.59 -8.11
C CYS A 262 -18.45 12.58 -7.96
N GLN A 263 -19.35 12.69 -8.93
CA GLN A 263 -20.55 13.51 -8.84
C GLN A 263 -21.56 12.96 -7.82
N GLY A 264 -21.71 11.63 -7.75
CA GLY A 264 -22.59 10.98 -6.76
C GLY A 264 -22.15 11.23 -5.31
N ARG A 265 -20.83 11.26 -5.03
CA ARG A 265 -20.29 11.59 -3.72
C ARG A 265 -20.16 13.09 -3.44
N LEU A 266 -20.42 13.94 -4.44
CA LEU A 266 -20.28 15.39 -4.50
C LEU A 266 -18.84 15.86 -4.70
N CYS A 267 -18.00 15.88 -3.64
CA CYS A 267 -16.61 16.31 -3.73
C CYS A 267 -15.72 15.63 -2.69
N ALA A 268 -14.42 15.63 -2.88
CA ALA A 268 -13.45 15.37 -1.81
C ALA A 268 -13.32 16.59 -0.90
N ALA A 269 -12.85 16.38 0.34
CA ALA A 269 -12.78 17.42 1.37
C ALA A 269 -11.90 18.61 0.93
N THR A 270 -12.47 19.81 0.89
CA THR A 270 -11.82 21.03 0.36
C THR A 270 -10.57 21.40 1.14
N LEU A 271 -10.65 21.46 2.47
CA LEU A 271 -9.52 21.89 3.32
C LEU A 271 -8.33 20.94 3.20
N ASP A 272 -8.59 19.64 3.15
CA ASP A 272 -7.54 18.63 3.02
C ASP A 272 -6.85 18.70 1.65
N GLN A 273 -7.59 18.98 0.58
CA GLN A 273 -7.03 19.23 -0.75
C GLN A 273 -6.15 20.49 -0.78
N VAL A 274 -6.57 21.58 -0.13
CA VAL A 274 -5.79 22.82 -0.01
C VAL A 274 -4.49 22.57 0.75
N GLY A 275 -4.56 21.87 1.89
CA GLY A 275 -3.38 21.47 2.64
C GLY A 275 -2.43 20.55 1.85
N ALA A 276 -2.99 19.59 1.11
CA ALA A 276 -2.22 18.69 0.24
C ALA A 276 -1.51 19.48 -0.89
N ALA A 277 -2.20 20.41 -1.53
CA ALA A 277 -1.63 21.25 -2.58
C ALA A 277 -0.42 22.07 -2.10
N ALA A 278 -0.48 22.61 -0.88
CA ALA A 278 0.62 23.33 -0.28
C ALA A 278 1.86 22.43 -0.12
N MET A 279 1.68 21.18 0.33
CA MET A 279 2.80 20.24 0.45
C MET A 279 3.47 19.94 -0.90
N TYR A 280 2.69 19.73 -1.96
CA TYR A 280 3.26 19.50 -3.30
C TYR A 280 4.06 20.72 -3.82
N ARG A 281 3.60 21.95 -3.53
CA ARG A 281 4.18 23.18 -4.08
C ARG A 281 5.37 23.72 -3.28
N GLU A 282 5.33 23.60 -1.96
CA GLU A 282 6.26 24.28 -1.07
C GLU A 282 7.43 23.41 -0.63
N LEU A 283 7.29 22.07 -0.68
CA LEU A 283 8.35 21.20 -0.22
C LEU A 283 9.49 21.11 -1.24
N PRO A 284 10.73 21.41 -0.81
CA PRO A 284 11.88 21.29 -1.69
C PRO A 284 12.25 19.84 -1.97
N ALA A 285 13.01 19.60 -3.03
CA ALA A 285 13.52 18.26 -3.37
C ALA A 285 14.28 17.59 -2.21
N ALA A 286 14.93 18.39 -1.35
CA ALA A 286 15.63 17.89 -0.16
C ALA A 286 14.69 17.19 0.84
N TYR A 287 13.41 17.55 0.89
CA TYR A 287 12.42 16.84 1.72
C TYR A 287 12.30 15.37 1.31
N TYR A 288 12.09 15.11 0.03
CA TYR A 288 11.95 13.74 -0.48
C TYR A 288 13.22 12.91 -0.27
N THR A 289 14.39 13.54 -0.42
CA THR A 289 15.68 12.90 -0.14
C THR A 289 15.79 12.52 1.34
N SER A 290 15.46 13.43 2.26
CA SER A 290 15.56 13.16 3.70
C SER A 290 14.60 12.04 4.16
N ILE A 291 13.38 11.99 3.61
CA ILE A 291 12.43 10.91 3.88
C ILE A 291 12.96 9.56 3.40
N ARG A 292 13.52 9.52 2.20
CA ARG A 292 14.10 8.31 1.61
C ARG A 292 15.28 7.80 2.43
N GLU A 293 16.21 8.67 2.80
CA GLU A 293 17.38 8.34 3.62
C GLU A 293 16.95 7.82 5.00
N GLU A 294 15.96 8.43 5.63
CA GLU A 294 15.44 7.98 6.93
C GLU A 294 14.82 6.58 6.83
N TYR A 295 13.97 6.31 5.84
CA TYR A 295 13.38 4.98 5.68
C TYR A 295 14.41 3.93 5.24
N GLN A 296 15.41 4.31 4.47
CA GLN A 296 16.53 3.43 4.14
C GLN A 296 17.30 3.02 5.41
N ARG A 297 17.59 3.97 6.28
CA ARG A 297 18.25 3.70 7.58
C ARG A 297 17.42 2.76 8.46
N ARG A 298 16.09 2.94 8.49
CA ARG A 298 15.16 2.06 9.20
C ARG A 298 15.13 0.66 8.60
N ARG A 299 15.06 0.55 7.26
CA ARG A 299 15.16 -0.69 6.53
C ARG A 299 16.45 -1.44 6.90
N ASP A 300 17.59 -0.77 6.83
CA ASP A 300 18.90 -1.37 7.12
C ASP A 300 18.97 -1.89 8.56
N THR A 301 18.39 -1.14 9.52
CA THR A 301 18.28 -1.56 10.91
C THR A 301 17.48 -2.85 11.08
N VAL A 302 16.32 -2.96 10.40
CA VAL A 302 15.48 -4.17 10.50
C VAL A 302 16.14 -5.34 9.82
N VAL A 303 16.71 -5.16 8.62
CA VAL A 303 17.43 -6.19 7.86
C VAL A 303 18.60 -6.74 8.66
N GLU A 304 19.45 -5.86 9.24
CA GLU A 304 20.54 -6.26 10.12
C GLU A 304 20.05 -7.04 11.35
N SER A 305 18.95 -6.60 11.95
CA SER A 305 18.41 -7.24 13.17
C SER A 305 17.78 -8.61 12.86
N LEU A 306 17.01 -8.74 11.77
CA LEU A 306 16.43 -10.01 11.32
C LEU A 306 17.51 -11.04 10.97
N SER A 307 18.63 -10.62 10.36
CA SER A 307 19.72 -11.51 10.00
C SER A 307 20.39 -12.21 11.21
N LYS A 308 20.19 -11.70 12.41
CA LYS A 308 20.70 -12.27 13.66
C LYS A 308 19.79 -13.36 14.27
N ILE A 309 18.56 -13.51 13.76
CA ILE A 309 17.62 -14.48 14.28
C ILE A 309 17.78 -15.81 13.52
N PRO A 310 18.18 -16.91 14.18
CA PRO A 310 18.41 -18.18 13.50
C PRO A 310 17.14 -18.72 12.80
N GLY A 311 17.28 -19.11 11.54
CA GLY A 311 16.21 -19.72 10.75
C GLY A 311 15.21 -18.73 10.14
N VAL A 312 15.28 -17.44 10.43
CA VAL A 312 14.50 -16.42 9.74
C VAL A 312 15.07 -16.17 8.34
N ARG A 313 14.19 -16.13 7.36
CA ARG A 313 14.51 -15.76 5.96
C ARG A 313 13.69 -14.56 5.57
N PHE A 314 14.23 -13.68 4.76
CA PHE A 314 13.52 -12.49 4.26
C PHE A 314 14.13 -12.03 2.93
N SER A 315 13.34 -11.34 2.10
CA SER A 315 13.84 -10.63 0.93
C SER A 315 14.27 -9.22 1.33
N HIS A 316 15.32 -8.72 0.68
CA HIS A 316 15.79 -7.36 0.91
C HIS A 316 14.84 -6.37 0.21
N PRO A 317 14.15 -5.45 0.95
CA PRO A 317 13.25 -4.51 0.32
C PRO A 317 14.02 -3.38 -0.40
N ASP A 318 13.60 -3.10 -1.64
CA ASP A 318 14.13 -2.04 -2.48
C ASP A 318 13.32 -0.73 -2.37
N GLY A 319 12.11 -0.81 -1.79
CA GLY A 319 11.24 0.34 -1.60
C GLY A 319 10.13 0.12 -0.58
N ALA A 320 9.22 1.08 -0.47
CA ALA A 320 8.19 1.18 0.57
C ALA A 320 8.81 1.18 1.97
N PHE A 321 8.10 0.72 2.98
CA PHE A 321 8.62 0.58 4.35
C PHE A 321 8.15 -0.74 5.00
N TYR A 322 8.20 -1.81 4.18
CA TYR A 322 7.82 -3.16 4.60
C TYR A 322 8.88 -4.18 4.25
N VAL A 323 8.95 -5.21 5.07
CA VAL A 323 9.69 -6.44 4.77
C VAL A 323 8.82 -7.64 5.09
N MET A 324 8.82 -8.62 4.19
CA MET A 324 8.27 -9.95 4.42
C MET A 324 9.34 -10.85 4.98
N ALA A 325 9.02 -11.58 6.05
CA ALA A 325 9.92 -12.55 6.65
C ALA A 325 9.22 -13.89 6.88
N THR A 326 9.90 -14.99 6.53
CA THR A 326 9.52 -16.36 6.86
C THR A 326 10.15 -16.74 8.19
N LEU A 327 9.34 -17.12 9.14
CA LEU A 327 9.77 -17.50 10.49
C LEU A 327 9.94 -19.00 10.65
N PRO A 328 10.88 -19.49 11.48
CA PRO A 328 11.05 -20.90 11.79
C PRO A 328 9.99 -21.38 12.81
N VAL A 329 8.72 -21.21 12.48
CA VAL A 329 7.55 -21.60 13.28
C VAL A 329 6.51 -22.31 12.40
N ASP A 330 5.58 -23.03 13.00
CA ASP A 330 4.50 -23.68 12.27
C ASP A 330 3.40 -22.72 11.81
N ASP A 331 3.19 -21.64 12.58
CA ASP A 331 2.07 -20.72 12.39
C ASP A 331 2.39 -19.36 13.02
N ALA A 332 2.53 -18.34 12.18
CA ALA A 332 2.87 -16.99 12.61
C ALA A 332 1.72 -16.30 13.37
N GLU A 333 0.47 -16.70 13.09
CA GLU A 333 -0.67 -16.15 13.82
C GLU A 333 -0.71 -16.70 15.25
N LYS A 334 -0.45 -18.01 15.45
CA LYS A 334 -0.35 -18.59 16.80
C LYS A 334 0.80 -17.98 17.60
N LEU A 335 1.94 -17.75 16.93
CA LEU A 335 3.05 -17.04 17.56
C LEU A 335 2.62 -15.62 17.99
N GLN A 336 1.84 -14.90 17.17
CA GLN A 336 1.38 -13.55 17.53
C GLN A 336 0.46 -13.56 18.75
N TYR A 337 -0.45 -14.52 18.87
CA TYR A 337 -1.26 -14.69 20.10
C TYR A 337 -0.37 -14.95 21.31
N PHE A 338 0.58 -15.88 21.19
CA PHE A 338 1.53 -16.17 22.26
C PHE A 338 2.33 -14.94 22.70
N LEU A 339 2.82 -14.14 21.77
CA LEU A 339 3.58 -12.92 22.07
C LEU A 339 2.74 -11.91 22.87
N LEU A 340 1.46 -11.74 22.54
CA LEU A 340 0.61 -10.76 23.21
C LEU A 340 0.02 -11.27 24.53
N GLU A 341 -0.26 -12.57 24.67
CA GLU A 341 -0.94 -13.10 25.85
C GLU A 341 0.04 -13.59 26.92
N GLU A 342 1.17 -14.19 26.54
CA GLU A 342 1.99 -14.98 27.44
C GLU A 342 3.46 -14.53 27.51
N PHE A 343 4.03 -14.06 26.38
CA PHE A 343 5.45 -13.72 26.31
C PHE A 343 5.69 -12.25 26.74
N GLU A 344 6.77 -12.07 27.48
CA GLU A 344 7.38 -10.77 27.71
C GLU A 344 8.87 -10.93 28.00
N ASP A 345 9.64 -9.90 27.67
CA ASP A 345 11.01 -9.71 28.12
C ASP A 345 11.14 -8.30 28.70
N GLN A 346 11.51 -8.19 29.97
CA GLN A 346 11.58 -6.93 30.72
C GLN A 346 10.27 -6.09 30.70
N GLY A 347 9.11 -6.76 30.68
CA GLY A 347 7.81 -6.10 30.58
C GLY A 347 7.45 -5.63 29.17
N GLU A 348 8.17 -6.07 28.13
CA GLU A 348 7.94 -5.69 26.73
C GLU A 348 7.58 -6.88 25.87
N THR A 349 6.77 -6.64 24.84
CA THR A 349 6.44 -7.61 23.80
C THR A 349 6.30 -6.94 22.45
N VAL A 350 6.05 -7.71 21.38
CA VAL A 350 6.01 -7.20 20.01
C VAL A 350 4.77 -7.67 19.25
N MET A 351 4.28 -6.82 18.36
CA MET A 351 3.19 -7.10 17.43
C MET A 351 3.63 -6.86 15.99
N TYR A 352 3.38 -7.86 15.13
CA TYR A 352 3.54 -7.78 13.67
C TYR A 352 2.22 -8.13 12.96
N THR A 353 2.23 -8.22 11.63
CA THR A 353 1.08 -8.73 10.87
C THR A 353 1.41 -10.12 10.33
N PRO A 354 0.71 -11.19 10.78
CA PRO A 354 0.77 -12.51 10.13
C PRO A 354 0.32 -12.42 8.67
N ALA A 355 1.00 -13.14 7.77
CA ALA A 355 0.90 -12.89 6.35
C ALA A 355 -0.09 -13.80 5.59
N GLU A 356 -0.73 -14.79 6.21
CA GLU A 356 -1.68 -15.67 5.53
C GLU A 356 -2.78 -14.87 4.78
N SER A 357 -3.25 -13.77 5.38
CA SER A 357 -4.27 -12.91 4.79
C SER A 357 -3.80 -12.01 3.63
N PHE A 358 -2.53 -12.01 3.30
CA PHE A 358 -1.97 -11.31 2.13
C PHE A 358 -1.98 -12.19 0.88
N TYR A 359 -2.43 -13.43 1.00
CA TYR A 359 -2.51 -14.41 -0.09
C TYR A 359 -3.96 -14.75 -0.40
N ALA A 360 -4.29 -14.87 -1.68
CA ALA A 360 -5.54 -15.44 -2.14
C ALA A 360 -5.46 -16.98 -2.17
N THR A 361 -4.25 -17.53 -2.41
CA THR A 361 -4.02 -18.97 -2.42
C THR A 361 -4.08 -19.54 -1.00
N PRO A 362 -5.01 -20.47 -0.70
CA PRO A 362 -5.17 -21.04 0.63
C PRO A 362 -3.89 -21.71 1.16
N GLY A 363 -3.57 -21.46 2.43
CA GLY A 363 -2.44 -22.08 3.14
C GLY A 363 -1.07 -21.46 2.86
N LYS A 364 -0.97 -20.50 1.92
CA LYS A 364 0.25 -19.70 1.75
C LYS A 364 0.42 -18.67 2.88
N GLY A 365 1.65 -18.26 3.14
CA GLY A 365 1.98 -17.22 4.12
C GLY A 365 1.80 -17.60 5.58
N ARG A 366 1.52 -18.89 5.90
CA ARG A 366 1.17 -19.33 7.25
C ARG A 366 2.27 -19.10 8.30
N ASN A 367 3.52 -19.22 7.89
CA ASN A 367 4.69 -18.93 8.72
C ASN A 367 5.43 -17.66 8.28
N GLU A 368 4.76 -16.82 7.53
CA GLU A 368 5.28 -15.53 7.10
C GLU A 368 4.65 -14.39 7.87
N ILE A 369 5.41 -13.29 7.96
CA ILE A 369 4.97 -12.05 8.58
C ILE A 369 5.32 -10.85 7.71
N ARG A 370 4.53 -9.78 7.83
CA ARG A 370 4.93 -8.45 7.38
C ARG A 370 5.36 -7.60 8.56
N ILE A 371 6.54 -6.99 8.46
CA ILE A 371 7.04 -5.95 9.36
C ILE A 371 6.94 -4.61 8.65
N ALA A 372 6.35 -3.60 9.31
CA ALA A 372 6.40 -2.20 8.91
C ALA A 372 7.49 -1.48 9.72
N TYR A 373 8.50 -0.92 9.05
CA TYR A 373 9.61 -0.23 9.71
C TYR A 373 9.41 1.28 9.75
N VAL A 374 8.29 1.69 10.36
CA VAL A 374 7.83 3.09 10.40
C VAL A 374 8.22 3.84 11.68
N THR A 375 8.77 3.16 12.68
CA THR A 375 9.26 3.78 13.93
C THR A 375 10.78 3.97 13.90
N ASN A 376 11.33 4.63 14.93
CA ASN A 376 12.75 4.93 15.00
C ASN A 376 13.64 3.67 15.10
N PRO A 377 14.94 3.74 14.70
CA PRO A 377 15.83 2.58 14.66
C PRO A 377 16.06 1.87 16.00
N ASN A 378 15.98 2.56 17.15
CA ASN A 378 16.17 1.93 18.44
C ASN A 378 15.00 1.04 18.81
N ASP A 379 13.77 1.54 18.62
CA ASP A 379 12.55 0.76 18.83
C ASP A 379 12.47 -0.42 17.84
N LEU A 380 12.89 -0.22 16.59
CA LEU A 380 12.97 -1.31 15.60
C LEU A 380 13.93 -2.41 16.03
N ARG A 381 15.14 -2.08 16.53
CA ARG A 381 16.08 -3.09 17.06
C ARG A 381 15.46 -3.88 18.19
N ARG A 382 14.86 -3.17 19.16
CA ARG A 382 14.25 -3.81 20.33
C ARG A 382 13.07 -4.69 19.92
N ALA A 383 12.21 -4.23 19.03
CA ALA A 383 11.08 -5.00 18.55
C ALA A 383 11.51 -6.29 17.82
N VAL A 384 12.54 -6.23 16.99
CA VAL A 384 13.08 -7.43 16.30
C VAL A 384 13.82 -8.36 17.26
N GLU A 385 14.50 -7.84 18.28
CA GLU A 385 15.08 -8.64 19.38
C GLU A 385 13.98 -9.43 20.11
N LEU A 386 12.89 -8.74 20.52
CA LEU A 386 11.73 -9.37 21.15
C LEU A 386 11.10 -10.46 20.28
N LEU A 387 11.02 -10.24 18.96
CA LEU A 387 10.58 -11.26 18.03
C LEU A 387 11.48 -12.50 18.07
N GLY A 388 12.79 -12.32 18.06
CA GLY A 388 13.76 -13.43 18.15
C GLY A 388 13.65 -14.23 19.45
N LEU A 389 13.56 -13.52 20.60
CA LEU A 389 13.36 -14.14 21.93
C LEU A 389 12.01 -14.87 22.00
N GLY A 390 10.96 -14.27 21.45
CA GLY A 390 9.64 -14.85 21.39
C GLY A 390 9.56 -16.12 20.53
N ILE A 391 10.23 -16.14 19.37
CA ILE A 391 10.36 -17.36 18.54
C ILE A 391 11.04 -18.48 19.31
N ALA A 392 12.15 -18.19 19.99
CA ALA A 392 12.86 -19.20 20.79
C ALA A 392 11.98 -19.74 21.93
N ALA A 393 11.27 -18.89 22.66
CA ALA A 393 10.36 -19.25 23.73
C ALA A 393 9.16 -20.07 23.22
N TYR A 394 8.57 -19.71 22.08
CA TYR A 394 7.46 -20.41 21.45
C TYR A 394 7.86 -21.84 21.04
N ASN A 395 9.00 -21.99 20.41
CA ASN A 395 9.50 -23.28 19.93
C ASN A 395 9.90 -24.22 21.06
N SER A 396 10.42 -23.68 22.19
CA SER A 396 10.79 -24.48 23.37
C SER A 396 9.59 -25.15 24.05
N ARG A 397 8.36 -24.67 23.83
CA ARG A 397 7.13 -25.31 24.37
C ARG A 397 6.70 -26.56 23.60
N LYS A 398 7.22 -26.74 22.39
CA LYS A 398 6.87 -27.87 21.51
C LYS A 398 7.85 -29.03 21.59
N SER A 399 9.00 -28.78 22.20
CA SER A 399 10.01 -29.79 22.49
C SER A 399 9.80 -30.42 23.87
#